data_006efc88119af4e554189e1655df23e5
#
_entry.id   006efc88119af4e554189e1655df23e5
#
_cell.length_a   1.000
_cell.length_b   1.000
_cell.length_c   1.000
_cell.angle_alpha   90.00
_cell.angle_beta   90.00
_cell.angle_gamma   90.00
#
_symmetry.space_group_name_H-M   'P 1'
#
loop_
_entity.id
_entity.type
_entity.pdbx_description
1 polymer ?
#
loop_
_entity_poly.entity_id
_entity_poly.type
_entity_poly.pdbx_seq_one_letter_code
_entity_poly.pdbx_strand_id
1 'polypeptide(L)'
;MAQLVQAPAPVPDPLREQLRMLVQRREQLVQQRDDERRRLHQATLAMVRACLIEQIGDLRRRIQRMNQAIKQVRCQLDDALAHALGTVPGIGEVTTASLMAYLPELGTLDRRQIAALVGLAPYNVDSGQHCGKRRIRGGRATIRRVLYMACWSVVRTQASFKERYQQLRARGKPAKVAITACMRVLLIRLNAMARDRTPWREVIG
;
A
#
# COMPACT_ATOMS: atom_id res chain seq x y z
N MET A 1 -9.99 0.15 36.77
CA MET A 1 -9.83 -0.76 35.64
C MET A 1 -10.90 -0.42 34.62
N ALA A 2 -10.53 0.32 33.54
CA ALA A 2 -11.47 0.65 32.48
C ALA A 2 -11.54 -0.55 31.53
N GLN A 3 -12.69 -1.21 31.47
CA GLN A 3 -12.97 -2.22 30.46
C GLN A 3 -12.92 -1.56 29.09
N LEU A 4 -11.94 -1.96 28.27
CA LEU A 4 -11.93 -1.69 26.84
C LEU A 4 -13.17 -2.40 26.25
N VAL A 5 -14.23 -1.62 26.02
CA VAL A 5 -15.36 -2.06 25.21
C VAL A 5 -14.81 -2.31 23.80
N GLN A 6 -14.55 -3.56 23.49
CA GLN A 6 -14.21 -4.00 22.15
C GLN A 6 -15.44 -3.77 21.26
N ALA A 7 -15.34 -2.79 20.35
CA ALA A 7 -16.38 -2.63 19.35
C ALA A 7 -16.57 -3.95 18.60
N PRO A 8 -17.83 -4.37 18.33
CA PRO A 8 -18.09 -5.61 17.62
C PRO A 8 -17.35 -5.60 16.28
N ALA A 9 -16.69 -6.71 15.96
CA ALA A 9 -15.99 -6.87 14.69
C ALA A 9 -16.99 -6.59 13.55
N PRO A 10 -16.67 -5.70 12.61
CA PRO A 10 -17.57 -5.40 11.50
C PRO A 10 -17.88 -6.69 10.74
N VAL A 11 -19.16 -6.90 10.41
CA VAL A 11 -19.61 -8.04 9.60
C VAL A 11 -18.78 -8.07 8.32
N PRO A 12 -18.16 -9.21 7.97
CA PRO A 12 -17.33 -9.32 6.78
C PRO A 12 -18.16 -9.00 5.53
N ASP A 13 -17.81 -7.98 4.80
CA ASP A 13 -18.39 -7.67 3.50
C ASP A 13 -17.90 -8.71 2.48
N PRO A 14 -18.79 -9.51 1.87
CA PRO A 14 -18.40 -10.59 0.95
C PRO A 14 -17.58 -10.07 -0.25
N LEU A 15 -17.91 -8.91 -0.80
CA LEU A 15 -17.16 -8.30 -1.91
C LEU A 15 -15.77 -7.88 -1.51
N ARG A 16 -15.62 -7.36 -0.29
CA ARG A 16 -14.30 -7.01 0.26
C ARG A 16 -13.44 -8.25 0.48
N GLU A 17 -14.02 -9.32 1.00
CA GLU A 17 -13.30 -10.58 1.19
C GLU A 17 -12.89 -11.18 -0.17
N GLN A 18 -13.79 -11.16 -1.16
CA GLN A 18 -13.47 -11.57 -2.52
C GLN A 18 -12.32 -10.73 -3.11
N LEU A 19 -12.37 -9.41 -2.94
CA LEU A 19 -11.30 -8.52 -3.38
C LEU A 19 -9.98 -8.85 -2.70
N ARG A 20 -10.01 -9.14 -1.40
CA ARG A 20 -8.83 -9.53 -0.62
C ARG A 20 -8.19 -10.80 -1.16
N MET A 21 -8.99 -11.83 -1.42
CA MET A 21 -8.51 -13.10 -2.00
C MET A 21 -7.89 -12.90 -3.39
N LEU A 22 -8.52 -12.10 -4.25
CA LEU A 22 -8.00 -11.80 -5.58
C LEU A 22 -6.67 -11.04 -5.54
N VAL A 23 -6.56 -10.01 -4.70
CA VAL A 23 -5.32 -9.26 -4.50
C VAL A 23 -4.21 -10.16 -3.96
N GLN A 24 -4.50 -11.00 -2.99
CA GLN A 24 -3.55 -11.96 -2.42
C GLN A 24 -3.08 -12.97 -3.48
N ARG A 25 -4.01 -13.53 -4.28
CA ARG A 25 -3.65 -14.47 -5.33
C ARG A 25 -2.80 -13.82 -6.41
N ARG A 26 -3.16 -12.60 -6.81
CA ARG A 26 -2.33 -11.83 -7.76
C ARG A 26 -0.91 -11.63 -7.24
N GLU A 27 -0.74 -11.29 -5.97
CA GLU A 27 0.56 -11.08 -5.35
C GLU A 27 1.42 -12.35 -5.36
N GLN A 28 0.81 -13.51 -5.07
CA GLN A 28 1.49 -14.81 -5.18
C GLN A 28 1.96 -15.10 -6.62
N LEU A 29 1.11 -14.82 -7.63
CA LEU A 29 1.48 -15.02 -9.04
C LEU A 29 2.61 -14.08 -9.47
N VAL A 30 2.62 -12.84 -8.99
CA VAL A 30 3.73 -11.89 -9.24
C VAL A 30 5.01 -12.41 -8.62
N GLN A 31 4.97 -12.91 -7.40
CA GLN A 31 6.15 -13.49 -6.74
C GLN A 31 6.69 -14.68 -7.52
N GLN A 32 5.83 -15.62 -7.92
CA GLN A 32 6.20 -16.76 -8.74
C GLN A 32 6.86 -16.33 -10.05
N ARG A 33 6.26 -15.37 -10.77
CA ARG A 33 6.84 -14.82 -12.01
C ARG A 33 8.24 -14.24 -11.79
N ASP A 34 8.44 -13.50 -10.71
CA ASP A 34 9.71 -12.85 -10.41
C ASP A 34 10.77 -13.87 -9.98
N ASP A 35 10.37 -14.98 -9.35
CA ASP A 35 11.23 -16.12 -9.06
C ASP A 35 11.69 -16.81 -10.37
N GLU A 36 10.77 -17.07 -11.31
CA GLU A 36 11.11 -17.66 -12.60
C GLU A 36 12.01 -16.73 -13.44
N ARG A 37 11.80 -15.42 -13.37
CA ARG A 37 12.68 -14.45 -14.01
C ARG A 37 14.12 -14.49 -13.45
N ARG A 38 14.27 -14.67 -12.13
CA ARG A 38 15.61 -14.84 -11.52
C ARG A 38 16.28 -16.12 -11.99
N ARG A 39 15.53 -17.24 -12.06
CA ARG A 39 16.03 -18.52 -12.60
C ARG A 39 16.44 -18.39 -14.06
N LEU A 40 15.67 -17.67 -14.88
CA LEU A 40 15.98 -17.44 -16.29
C LEU A 40 17.33 -16.71 -16.49
N HIS A 41 17.67 -15.79 -15.57
CA HIS A 41 18.98 -15.11 -15.60
C HIS A 41 20.15 -16.08 -15.33
N GLN A 42 19.92 -17.13 -14.56
CA GLN A 42 20.94 -18.10 -14.18
C GLN A 42 21.03 -19.30 -15.15
N ALA A 43 19.95 -19.56 -15.90
CA ALA A 43 19.87 -20.70 -16.80
C ALA A 43 20.76 -20.52 -18.05
N THR A 44 21.62 -21.49 -18.30
CA THR A 44 22.52 -21.52 -19.49
C THR A 44 22.02 -22.46 -20.58
N LEU A 45 21.31 -23.54 -20.20
CA LEU A 45 20.83 -24.55 -21.15
C LEU A 45 19.61 -24.02 -21.90
N ALA A 46 19.67 -24.06 -23.25
CA ALA A 46 18.63 -23.51 -24.13
C ALA A 46 17.24 -24.09 -23.85
N MET A 47 17.13 -25.40 -23.64
CA MET A 47 15.86 -26.07 -23.29
C MET A 47 15.26 -25.57 -21.99
N VAL A 48 16.08 -25.36 -20.94
CA VAL A 48 15.61 -24.83 -19.64
C VAL A 48 15.16 -23.38 -19.80
N ARG A 49 15.89 -22.57 -20.57
CA ARG A 49 15.50 -21.18 -20.86
C ARG A 49 14.17 -21.11 -21.59
N ALA A 50 13.93 -21.95 -22.58
CA ALA A 50 12.66 -22.00 -23.31
C ALA A 50 11.51 -22.34 -22.38
N CYS A 51 11.63 -23.36 -21.54
CA CYS A 51 10.63 -23.72 -20.53
C CYS A 51 10.32 -22.56 -19.55
N LEU A 52 11.35 -21.88 -19.04
CA LEU A 52 11.16 -20.73 -18.13
C LEU A 52 10.48 -19.55 -18.82
N ILE A 53 10.79 -19.28 -20.08
CA ILE A 53 10.13 -18.21 -20.87
C ILE A 53 8.65 -18.51 -21.03
N GLU A 54 8.29 -19.74 -21.38
CA GLU A 54 6.91 -20.19 -21.50
C GLU A 54 6.15 -20.02 -20.17
N GLN A 55 6.72 -20.52 -19.07
CA GLN A 55 6.14 -20.42 -17.75
C GLN A 55 5.93 -18.95 -17.31
N ILE A 56 6.89 -18.07 -17.57
CA ILE A 56 6.75 -16.62 -17.32
C ILE A 56 5.60 -16.04 -18.13
N GLY A 57 5.43 -16.50 -19.40
CA GLY A 57 4.31 -16.12 -20.25
C GLY A 57 2.96 -16.51 -19.66
N ASP A 58 2.84 -17.73 -19.16
CA ASP A 58 1.62 -18.23 -18.49
C ASP A 58 1.29 -17.43 -17.23
N LEU A 59 2.28 -17.18 -16.40
CA LEU A 59 2.10 -16.38 -15.19
C LEU A 59 1.64 -14.96 -15.50
N ARG A 60 2.16 -14.33 -16.57
CA ARG A 60 1.68 -13.02 -17.04
C ARG A 60 0.21 -13.06 -17.44
N ARG A 61 -0.24 -14.09 -18.19
CA ARG A 61 -1.64 -14.25 -18.57
C ARG A 61 -2.55 -14.43 -17.35
N ARG A 62 -2.12 -15.22 -16.36
CA ARG A 62 -2.85 -15.41 -15.09
C ARG A 62 -2.94 -14.10 -14.29
N ILE A 63 -1.86 -13.33 -14.20
CA ILE A 63 -1.84 -12.02 -13.53
C ILE A 63 -2.82 -11.05 -14.21
N GLN A 64 -2.88 -11.01 -15.54
CA GLN A 64 -3.84 -10.17 -16.27
C GLN A 64 -5.29 -10.54 -15.95
N ARG A 65 -5.61 -11.85 -15.90
CA ARG A 65 -6.95 -12.31 -15.48
C ARG A 65 -7.30 -11.85 -14.07
N MET A 66 -6.35 -11.93 -13.12
CA MET A 66 -6.57 -11.41 -11.77
C MET A 66 -6.78 -9.89 -11.76
N ASN A 67 -6.03 -9.14 -12.56
CA ASN A 67 -6.22 -7.69 -12.67
C ASN A 67 -7.63 -7.33 -13.16
N GLN A 68 -8.16 -8.06 -14.14
CA GLN A 68 -9.52 -7.84 -14.65
C GLN A 68 -10.58 -8.15 -13.57
N ALA A 69 -10.46 -9.28 -12.88
CA ALA A 69 -11.36 -9.65 -11.79
C ALA A 69 -11.30 -8.63 -10.63
N ILE A 70 -10.10 -8.18 -10.25
CA ILE A 70 -9.90 -7.13 -9.24
C ILE A 70 -10.61 -5.85 -9.64
N LYS A 71 -10.49 -5.42 -10.90
CA LYS A 71 -11.16 -4.22 -11.41
C LYS A 71 -12.68 -4.33 -11.27
N GLN A 72 -13.27 -5.46 -11.66
CA GLN A 72 -14.71 -5.69 -11.58
C GLN A 72 -15.21 -5.64 -10.13
N VAL A 73 -14.60 -6.41 -9.22
CA VAL A 73 -15.01 -6.47 -7.80
C VAL A 73 -14.81 -5.13 -7.10
N ARG A 74 -13.73 -4.40 -7.41
CA ARG A 74 -13.45 -3.08 -6.85
C ARG A 74 -14.56 -2.08 -7.18
N CYS A 75 -15.02 -2.04 -8.45
CA CYS A 75 -16.10 -1.15 -8.86
C CYS A 75 -17.44 -1.55 -8.20
N GLN A 76 -17.71 -2.84 -8.05
CA GLN A 76 -18.92 -3.32 -7.36
C GLN A 76 -18.90 -2.96 -5.86
N LEU A 77 -17.73 -2.96 -5.23
CA LEU A 77 -17.58 -2.66 -3.80
C LEU A 77 -17.81 -1.17 -3.49
N ASP A 78 -17.14 -0.27 -4.20
CA ASP A 78 -17.27 1.18 -4.05
C ASP A 78 -16.58 1.90 -5.21
N ASP A 79 -17.34 2.18 -6.26
CA ASP A 79 -16.80 2.82 -7.47
C ASP A 79 -16.34 4.27 -7.21
N ALA A 80 -17.07 5.03 -6.39
CA ALA A 80 -16.72 6.41 -6.07
C ALA A 80 -15.37 6.49 -5.31
N LEU A 81 -15.17 5.61 -4.32
CA LEU A 81 -13.89 5.50 -3.61
C LEU A 81 -12.78 5.04 -4.54
N ALA A 82 -13.05 4.04 -5.37
CA ALA A 82 -12.10 3.51 -6.34
C ALA A 82 -11.64 4.60 -7.32
N HIS A 83 -12.59 5.41 -7.82
CA HIS A 83 -12.31 6.54 -8.69
C HIS A 83 -11.48 7.60 -7.96
N ALA A 84 -11.90 8.05 -6.79
CA ALA A 84 -11.19 9.07 -6.01
C ALA A 84 -9.73 8.67 -5.74
N LEU A 85 -9.49 7.44 -5.26
CA LEU A 85 -8.14 6.93 -5.02
C LEU A 85 -7.30 6.82 -6.30
N GLY A 86 -7.94 6.47 -7.43
CA GLY A 86 -7.29 6.35 -8.74
C GLY A 86 -6.80 7.68 -9.33
N THR A 87 -7.31 8.82 -8.83
CA THR A 87 -6.84 10.15 -9.27
C THR A 87 -5.47 10.52 -8.70
N VAL A 88 -4.98 9.80 -7.69
CA VAL A 88 -3.68 10.09 -7.06
C VAL A 88 -2.54 9.64 -7.98
N PRO A 89 -1.68 10.55 -8.45
CA PRO A 89 -0.54 10.20 -9.29
C PRO A 89 0.36 9.16 -8.58
N GLY A 90 0.53 8.01 -9.24
CA GLY A 90 1.32 6.90 -8.69
C GLY A 90 0.54 5.88 -7.84
N ILE A 91 -0.75 6.07 -7.66
CA ILE A 91 -1.66 5.06 -7.13
C ILE A 91 -2.42 4.40 -8.28
N GLY A 92 -1.99 3.22 -8.67
CA GLY A 92 -2.65 2.44 -9.72
C GLY A 92 -3.77 1.54 -9.17
N GLU A 93 -4.44 0.83 -10.08
CA GLU A 93 -5.59 -0.05 -9.77
C GLU A 93 -5.31 -1.07 -8.67
N VAL A 94 -4.14 -1.69 -8.66
CA VAL A 94 -3.75 -2.69 -7.65
C VAL A 94 -3.55 -2.06 -6.27
N THR A 95 -2.95 -0.87 -6.22
CA THR A 95 -2.78 -0.13 -4.96
C THR A 95 -4.13 0.28 -4.40
N THR A 96 -5.03 0.82 -5.24
CA THR A 96 -6.41 1.15 -4.88
C THR A 96 -7.14 -0.08 -4.33
N ALA A 97 -7.11 -1.21 -5.06
CA ALA A 97 -7.72 -2.45 -4.63
C ALA A 97 -7.16 -2.96 -3.30
N SER A 98 -5.85 -2.86 -3.10
CA SER A 98 -5.20 -3.25 -1.84
C SER A 98 -5.64 -2.38 -0.67
N LEU A 99 -5.77 -1.06 -0.88
CA LEU A 99 -6.29 -0.16 0.15
C LEU A 99 -7.74 -0.50 0.51
N MET A 100 -8.61 -0.71 -0.49
CA MET A 100 -10.01 -1.06 -0.28
C MET A 100 -10.19 -2.43 0.40
N ALA A 101 -9.35 -3.41 0.05
CA ALA A 101 -9.41 -4.77 0.60
C ALA A 101 -8.89 -4.87 2.03
N TYR A 102 -7.75 -4.21 2.32
CA TYR A 102 -7.03 -4.38 3.58
C TYR A 102 -7.18 -3.22 4.57
N LEU A 103 -7.85 -2.13 4.18
CA LEU A 103 -8.04 -0.96 5.04
C LEU A 103 -9.50 -0.47 4.97
N PRO A 104 -10.47 -1.28 5.45
CA PRO A 104 -11.90 -0.93 5.44
C PRO A 104 -12.21 0.34 6.25
N GLU A 105 -11.35 0.70 7.19
CA GLU A 105 -11.49 1.89 8.03
C GLU A 105 -11.03 3.19 7.33
N LEU A 106 -10.59 3.10 6.08
CA LEU A 106 -10.17 4.27 5.31
C LEU A 106 -11.36 5.22 5.12
N GLY A 107 -11.21 6.46 5.56
CA GLY A 107 -12.26 7.48 5.57
C GLY A 107 -13.09 7.57 6.86
N THR A 108 -12.97 6.60 7.77
CA THR A 108 -13.78 6.59 9.02
C THR A 108 -12.98 6.99 10.27
N LEU A 109 -11.68 6.80 10.25
CA LEU A 109 -10.79 7.09 11.39
C LEU A 109 -10.19 8.49 11.29
N ASP A 110 -9.79 9.03 12.44
CA ASP A 110 -9.01 10.27 12.48
C ASP A 110 -7.55 10.04 12.00
N ARG A 111 -6.82 11.15 11.80
CA ARG A 111 -5.43 11.13 11.29
C ARG A 111 -4.44 10.40 12.19
N ARG A 112 -4.69 10.33 13.50
CA ARG A 112 -3.81 9.63 14.46
C ARG A 112 -4.14 8.15 14.50
N GLN A 113 -5.41 7.83 14.56
CA GLN A 113 -5.92 6.45 14.57
C GLN A 113 -5.53 5.69 13.31
N ILE A 114 -5.74 6.27 12.12
CA ILE A 114 -5.37 5.59 10.86
C ILE A 114 -3.86 5.39 10.73
N ALA A 115 -3.05 6.35 11.18
CA ALA A 115 -1.59 6.22 11.18
C ALA A 115 -1.11 5.15 12.18
N ALA A 116 -1.74 5.04 13.35
CA ALA A 116 -1.45 4.01 14.34
C ALA A 116 -1.86 2.62 13.84
N LEU A 117 -3.07 2.48 13.27
CA LEU A 117 -3.60 1.24 12.71
C LEU A 117 -2.67 0.66 11.62
N VAL A 118 -2.17 1.51 10.74
CA VAL A 118 -1.23 1.09 9.69
C VAL A 118 0.20 0.88 10.23
N GLY A 119 0.50 1.39 11.43
CA GLY A 119 1.83 1.32 12.03
C GLY A 119 2.81 2.33 11.45
N LEU A 120 2.31 3.52 11.07
CA LEU A 120 3.10 4.67 10.63
C LEU A 120 3.22 5.75 11.72
N ALA A 121 2.61 5.55 12.90
CA ALA A 121 2.87 6.36 14.07
C ALA A 121 4.24 5.99 14.66
N PRO A 122 5.11 6.97 14.95
CA PRO A 122 6.36 6.67 15.63
C PRO A 122 6.05 6.27 17.09
N TYR A 123 6.46 5.07 17.46
CA TYR A 123 6.44 4.65 18.86
C TYR A 123 7.73 5.10 19.54
N ASN A 124 7.59 5.74 20.70
CA ASN A 124 8.71 5.97 21.59
C ASN A 124 9.06 4.62 22.25
N VAL A 125 10.32 4.25 22.16
CA VAL A 125 10.86 3.11 22.92
C VAL A 125 11.73 3.75 24.00
N ASP A 126 11.08 4.48 24.91
CA ASP A 126 11.74 5.07 26.06
C ASP A 126 11.61 4.09 27.23
N SER A 127 12.71 3.52 27.67
CA SER A 127 12.80 2.73 28.90
C SER A 127 13.86 3.38 29.83
N GLY A 128 13.37 4.01 30.90
CA GLY A 128 14.25 4.66 31.90
C GLY A 128 15.06 5.83 31.31
N GLN A 129 16.35 5.86 31.56
CA GLN A 129 17.26 6.92 31.08
C GLN A 129 17.70 6.81 29.63
N HIS A 130 17.25 5.79 28.87
CA HIS A 130 17.61 5.58 27.48
C HIS A 130 16.52 6.13 26.52
N CYS A 131 16.83 7.26 25.84
CA CYS A 131 16.05 7.71 24.67
C CYS A 131 16.34 6.80 23.48
N GLY A 132 15.50 5.78 23.27
CA GLY A 132 15.60 4.86 22.15
C GLY A 132 15.28 5.51 20.80
N LYS A 133 15.90 5.04 19.71
CA LYS A 133 15.56 5.47 18.35
C LYS A 133 14.10 5.13 18.06
N ARG A 134 13.30 6.16 17.72
CA ARG A 134 11.90 5.97 17.31
C ARG A 134 11.80 5.03 16.13
N ARG A 135 11.06 3.93 16.27
CA ARG A 135 10.82 2.93 15.21
C ARG A 135 9.33 2.76 14.97
N ILE A 136 8.97 2.53 13.71
CA ILE A 136 7.63 2.04 13.36
C ILE A 136 7.58 0.55 13.68
N ARG A 137 6.56 0.12 14.44
CA ARG A 137 6.34 -1.28 14.84
C ARG A 137 4.86 -1.61 14.84
N GLY A 138 4.51 -2.87 14.56
CA GLY A 138 3.13 -3.33 14.58
C GLY A 138 2.32 -2.84 13.37
N GLY A 139 1.00 -2.84 13.49
CA GLY A 139 0.06 -2.42 12.46
C GLY A 139 0.03 -3.31 11.20
N ARG A 140 -0.68 -2.86 10.16
CA ARG A 140 -0.94 -3.63 8.93
C ARG A 140 0.25 -3.59 7.98
N ALA A 141 1.14 -4.59 8.05
CA ALA A 141 2.36 -4.67 7.25
C ALA A 141 2.10 -4.66 5.74
N THR A 142 1.04 -5.33 5.27
CA THR A 142 0.63 -5.34 3.86
C THR A 142 0.36 -3.93 3.35
N ILE A 143 -0.40 -3.13 4.10
CA ILE A 143 -0.69 -1.74 3.73
C ILE A 143 0.57 -0.87 3.74
N ARG A 144 1.46 -1.03 4.71
CA ARG A 144 2.74 -0.29 4.71
C ARG A 144 3.58 -0.57 3.48
N ARG A 145 3.63 -1.84 3.01
CA ARG A 145 4.35 -2.23 1.79
C ARG A 145 3.74 -1.59 0.55
N VAL A 146 2.42 -1.61 0.44
CA VAL A 146 1.66 -0.98 -0.65
C VAL A 146 1.91 0.54 -0.66
N LEU A 147 1.79 1.21 0.49
CA LEU A 147 2.04 2.63 0.64
C LEU A 147 3.49 3.01 0.36
N TYR A 148 4.45 2.15 0.72
CA TYR A 148 5.87 2.39 0.45
C TYR A 148 6.13 2.50 -1.06
N MET A 149 5.61 1.57 -1.85
CA MET A 149 5.75 1.59 -3.31
C MET A 149 5.02 2.76 -3.94
N ALA A 150 3.78 3.03 -3.52
CA ALA A 150 3.01 4.18 -3.98
C ALA A 150 3.70 5.51 -3.64
N CYS A 151 4.23 5.64 -2.42
CA CYS A 151 4.87 6.86 -1.96
C CYS A 151 6.12 7.21 -2.78
N TRP A 152 6.90 6.24 -3.23
CA TRP A 152 8.03 6.50 -4.15
C TRP A 152 7.57 7.08 -5.48
N SER A 153 6.43 6.62 -6.00
CA SER A 153 5.85 7.20 -7.21
C SER A 153 5.37 8.64 -6.96
N VAL A 154 4.64 8.85 -5.85
CA VAL A 154 4.14 10.19 -5.47
C VAL A 154 5.28 11.18 -5.24
N VAL A 155 6.36 10.80 -4.57
CA VAL A 155 7.55 11.66 -4.36
C VAL A 155 8.21 12.05 -5.68
N ARG A 156 8.15 11.19 -6.70
CA ARG A 156 8.70 11.50 -8.03
C ARG A 156 7.82 12.41 -8.88
N THR A 157 6.50 12.33 -8.68
CA THR A 157 5.51 13.00 -9.55
C THR A 157 4.90 14.26 -8.94
N GLN A 158 4.93 14.41 -7.59
CA GLN A 158 4.29 15.51 -6.88
C GLN A 158 5.33 16.42 -6.22
N ALA A 159 5.34 17.70 -6.59
CA ALA A 159 6.31 18.70 -6.12
C ALA A 159 6.34 18.79 -4.59
N SER A 160 5.17 18.89 -3.94
CA SER A 160 5.06 19.02 -2.48
C SER A 160 5.64 17.82 -1.71
N PHE A 161 5.52 16.60 -2.25
CA PHE A 161 6.12 15.41 -1.66
C PHE A 161 7.61 15.31 -1.91
N LYS A 162 8.06 15.72 -3.12
CA LYS A 162 9.47 15.78 -3.48
C LYS A 162 10.23 16.74 -2.55
N GLU A 163 9.71 17.94 -2.38
CA GLU A 163 10.29 18.96 -1.49
C GLU A 163 10.34 18.46 -0.05
N ARG A 164 9.24 17.92 0.47
CA ARG A 164 9.19 17.35 1.81
C ARG A 164 10.25 16.26 2.01
N TYR A 165 10.39 15.35 1.05
CA TYR A 165 11.41 14.30 1.10
C TYR A 165 12.81 14.90 1.11
N GLN A 166 13.11 15.84 0.22
CA GLN A 166 14.40 16.52 0.12
C GLN A 166 14.74 17.29 1.39
N GLN A 167 13.80 18.05 1.96
CA GLN A 167 13.99 18.76 3.23
C GLN A 167 14.36 17.82 4.39
N LEU A 168 13.69 16.66 4.48
CA LEU A 168 14.02 15.67 5.50
C LEU A 168 15.41 15.08 5.28
N ARG A 169 15.81 14.84 4.02
CA ARG A 169 17.16 14.36 3.67
C ARG A 169 18.22 15.41 3.99
N ALA A 170 17.99 16.67 3.66
CA ALA A 170 18.89 17.79 3.98
C ALA A 170 19.09 17.98 5.49
N ARG A 171 18.06 17.66 6.32
CA ARG A 171 18.15 17.61 7.77
C ARG A 171 18.84 16.34 8.32
N GLY A 172 19.55 15.58 7.49
CA GLY A 172 20.30 14.38 7.88
C GLY A 172 19.43 13.14 8.16
N LYS A 173 18.13 13.15 7.87
CA LYS A 173 17.29 11.96 8.10
C LYS A 173 17.62 10.86 7.08
N PRO A 174 17.77 9.58 7.52
CA PRO A 174 17.96 8.45 6.61
C PRO A 174 16.81 8.34 5.58
N ALA A 175 17.08 7.85 4.37
CA ALA A 175 16.09 7.73 3.29
C ALA A 175 14.83 6.99 3.72
N LYS A 176 14.96 5.88 4.48
CA LYS A 176 13.81 5.13 5.01
C LYS A 176 12.95 5.96 5.97
N VAL A 177 13.56 6.82 6.78
CA VAL A 177 12.82 7.69 7.70
C VAL A 177 12.09 8.79 6.93
N ALA A 178 12.76 9.40 5.95
CA ALA A 178 12.17 10.44 5.11
C ALA A 178 10.96 9.91 4.31
N ILE A 179 11.10 8.75 3.65
CA ILE A 179 9.99 8.16 2.90
C ILE A 179 8.84 7.72 3.83
N THR A 180 9.12 7.21 5.03
CA THR A 180 8.10 6.85 6.01
C THR A 180 7.29 8.06 6.47
N ALA A 181 7.94 9.21 6.65
CA ALA A 181 7.26 10.47 6.96
C ALA A 181 6.35 10.92 5.80
N CYS A 182 6.78 10.75 4.55
CA CYS A 182 5.96 10.99 3.38
C CYS A 182 4.78 10.00 3.28
N MET A 183 4.99 8.72 3.56
CA MET A 183 3.92 7.70 3.61
C MET A 183 2.82 8.07 4.62
N ARG A 184 3.20 8.60 5.78
CA ARG A 184 2.21 9.04 6.77
C ARG A 184 1.36 10.18 6.24
N VAL A 185 1.96 11.17 5.57
CA VAL A 185 1.22 12.28 4.95
C VAL A 185 0.32 11.77 3.83
N LEU A 186 0.83 10.89 2.98
CA LEU A 186 0.04 10.25 1.92
C LEU A 186 -1.18 9.53 2.50
N LEU A 187 -0.98 8.67 3.52
CA LEU A 187 -2.07 7.95 4.18
C LEU A 187 -3.15 8.89 4.75
N ILE A 188 -2.74 9.97 5.42
CA ILE A 188 -3.67 10.96 5.99
C ILE A 188 -4.48 11.65 4.87
N ARG A 189 -3.84 12.01 3.75
CA ARG A 189 -4.52 12.59 2.58
C ARG A 189 -5.50 11.59 1.95
N LEU A 190 -5.09 10.33 1.75
CA LEU A 190 -5.97 9.27 1.24
C LEU A 190 -7.17 9.04 2.15
N ASN A 191 -6.96 9.11 3.47
CA ASN A 191 -8.03 8.98 4.46
C ASN A 191 -9.03 10.15 4.37
N ALA A 192 -8.56 11.38 4.19
CA ALA A 192 -9.42 12.53 3.98
C ALA A 192 -10.20 12.42 2.66
N MET A 193 -9.54 12.06 1.56
CA MET A 193 -10.19 11.85 0.26
C MET A 193 -11.29 10.79 0.34
N ALA A 194 -11.01 9.68 1.04
CA ALA A 194 -12.00 8.60 1.22
C ALA A 194 -13.21 9.07 2.04
N ARG A 195 -13.00 9.87 3.08
CA ARG A 195 -14.06 10.45 3.91
C ARG A 195 -14.92 11.43 3.14
N ASP A 196 -14.25 12.35 2.41
CA ASP A 196 -14.91 13.48 1.76
C ASP A 196 -15.34 13.15 0.31
N ARG A 197 -15.03 11.93 -0.17
CA ARG A 197 -15.30 11.46 -1.54
C ARG A 197 -14.78 12.40 -2.63
N THR A 198 -13.62 13.02 -2.38
CA THR A 198 -13.03 14.03 -3.27
C THR A 198 -11.84 13.48 -4.03
N PRO A 199 -11.62 13.91 -5.28
CA PRO A 199 -10.42 13.55 -6.04
C PRO A 199 -9.17 14.18 -5.42
N TRP A 200 -8.00 13.67 -5.83
CA TRP A 200 -6.73 14.23 -5.43
C TRP A 200 -6.58 15.68 -5.88
N ARG A 201 -6.16 16.52 -4.95
CA ARG A 201 -5.76 17.91 -5.24
C ARG A 201 -4.33 18.10 -4.78
N GLU A 202 -3.46 18.58 -5.66
CA GLU A 202 -2.13 18.99 -5.26
C GLU A 202 -2.27 20.25 -4.39
N VAL A 203 -1.78 20.19 -3.15
CA VAL A 203 -1.68 21.37 -2.31
C VAL A 203 -0.41 22.08 -2.76
N ILE A 204 -0.57 23.15 -3.50
CA ILE A 204 0.49 24.12 -3.76
C ILE A 204 0.71 24.80 -2.39
N GLY A 205 1.86 24.48 -1.76
CA GLY A 205 2.28 25.05 -0.49
C GLY A 205 2.86 26.43 -0.64
#